data_079d6b757a6b38fce6a07bf72a3bec5c
#
_entry.id   079d6b757a6b38fce6a07bf72a3bec5c
#
_cell.length_a   1.000
_cell.length_b   1.000
_cell.length_c   1.000
_cell.angle_alpha   90.00
_cell.angle_beta   90.00
_cell.angle_gamma   90.00
#
_symmetry.space_group_name_H-M   'P 1'
#
loop_
_entity.id
_entity.type
_entity.pdbx_description
1 polymer ?
#
loop_
_entity_poly.entity_id
_entity_poly.type
_entity_poly.pdbx_seq_one_letter_code
_entity_poly.pdbx_strand_id
1 'polypeptide(L)'
;VTLLYMILCAGFLAVFSLDALAGVGEAGTAAAQAIFGPLGVTVVTGLIVLAMIGSLNGSVLTGSRIAFAMGREGDCPRAAGDLHPRFSTPAVALWIQCGIALALLFFDLALFGDGLDTLIAYTSSAMLITGTLTVLSVVILRRRWPRLHRPYKTWFYPLPPVLYAVSSLLVLVILAQQGDPSVWIAV
;
A
#
# COMPACT_ATOMS: atom_id res chain seq x y z
N VAL A 1 0.27 -8.63 14.86
CA VAL A 1 1.07 -8.33 13.64
C VAL A 1 2.52 -8.07 14.03
N THR A 2 2.82 -7.08 14.90
CA THR A 2 4.18 -6.70 15.30
C THR A 2 4.98 -7.90 15.86
N LEU A 3 4.39 -8.67 16.76
CA LEU A 3 5.03 -9.85 17.35
C LEU A 3 5.38 -10.89 16.28
N LEU A 4 4.52 -11.09 15.30
CA LEU A 4 4.75 -12.00 14.18
C LEU A 4 5.92 -11.54 13.32
N TYR A 5 6.02 -10.25 13.01
CA TYR A 5 7.18 -9.69 12.31
C TYR A 5 8.48 -9.82 13.11
N MET A 6 8.44 -9.58 14.42
CA MET A 6 9.62 -9.77 15.28
C MET A 6 10.11 -11.22 15.27
N ILE A 7 9.19 -12.20 15.37
CA ILE A 7 9.55 -13.63 15.30
C ILE A 7 10.14 -13.95 13.93
N LEU A 8 9.56 -13.42 12.86
CA LEU A 8 10.05 -13.66 11.50
C LEU A 8 11.44 -13.06 11.28
N CYS A 9 11.68 -11.83 11.73
CA CYS A 9 13.00 -11.21 11.69
C CYS A 9 14.02 -12.00 12.53
N ALA A 10 13.66 -12.43 13.73
CA ALA A 10 14.52 -13.27 14.56
C ALA A 10 14.84 -14.60 13.88
N GLY A 11 13.87 -15.21 13.18
CA GLY A 11 14.08 -16.43 12.40
C GLY A 11 15.08 -16.23 11.27
N PHE A 12 15.00 -15.11 10.52
CA PHE A 12 15.99 -14.82 9.48
C PHE A 12 17.40 -14.60 10.04
N LEU A 13 17.51 -13.88 11.15
CA LEU A 13 18.81 -13.65 11.82
C LEU A 13 19.40 -14.92 12.44
N ALA A 14 18.58 -15.93 12.74
CA ALA A 14 19.06 -17.23 13.19
C ALA A 14 19.65 -18.09 12.06
N VAL A 15 19.21 -17.86 10.81
CA VAL A 15 19.66 -18.62 9.62
C VAL A 15 20.79 -17.90 8.89
N PHE A 16 20.77 -16.58 8.85
CA PHE A 16 21.73 -15.76 8.11
C PHE A 16 22.48 -14.80 9.03
N SER A 17 23.76 -14.54 8.71
CA SER A 17 24.46 -13.37 9.25
C SER A 17 23.91 -12.09 8.62
N LEU A 18 24.08 -10.94 9.30
CA LEU A 18 23.62 -9.64 8.82
C LEU A 18 24.21 -9.30 7.43
N ASP A 19 25.50 -9.62 7.20
CA ASP A 19 26.17 -9.37 5.93
C ASP A 19 25.62 -10.26 4.80
N ALA A 20 25.27 -11.51 5.11
CA ALA A 20 24.66 -12.40 4.14
C ALA A 20 23.24 -11.95 3.79
N LEU A 21 22.48 -11.44 4.76
CA LEU A 21 21.12 -10.95 4.54
C LEU A 21 21.06 -9.67 3.68
N ALA A 22 22.06 -8.81 3.81
CA ALA A 22 22.15 -7.56 3.05
C ALA A 22 22.32 -7.79 1.52
N GLY A 23 22.83 -8.95 1.10
CA GLY A 23 23.01 -9.30 -0.31
C GLY A 23 21.86 -10.13 -0.92
N VAL A 24 20.85 -10.48 -0.15
CA VAL A 24 19.75 -11.35 -0.59
C VAL A 24 18.55 -10.52 -1.04
N GLY A 25 18.15 -10.66 -2.32
CA GLY A 25 16.98 -9.97 -2.86
C GLY A 25 15.65 -10.47 -2.25
N GLU A 26 15.55 -11.76 -1.95
CA GLU A 26 14.35 -12.40 -1.39
C GLU A 26 14.69 -13.28 -0.20
N ALA A 27 14.59 -12.73 1.02
CA ALA A 27 14.97 -13.42 2.25
C ALA A 27 14.15 -14.70 2.51
N GLY A 28 12.87 -14.74 2.11
CA GLY A 28 11.99 -15.88 2.33
C GLY A 28 12.41 -17.12 1.54
N THR A 29 12.68 -16.96 0.25
CA THR A 29 13.11 -18.04 -0.64
C THR A 29 14.53 -18.51 -0.31
N ALA A 30 15.41 -17.57 0.03
CA ALA A 30 16.78 -17.90 0.47
C ALA A 30 16.79 -18.71 1.78
N ALA A 31 15.96 -18.36 2.76
CA ALA A 31 15.82 -19.12 3.99
C ALA A 31 15.24 -20.53 3.73
N ALA A 32 14.24 -20.62 2.85
CA ALA A 32 13.70 -21.91 2.44
C ALA A 32 14.74 -22.79 1.76
N GLN A 33 15.60 -22.22 0.92
CA GLN A 33 16.71 -22.90 0.29
C GLN A 33 17.72 -23.43 1.32
N ALA A 34 18.08 -22.61 2.30
CA ALA A 34 19.06 -22.95 3.32
C ALA A 34 18.58 -24.07 4.25
N ILE A 35 17.27 -24.09 4.58
CA ILE A 35 16.70 -25.03 5.56
C ILE A 35 16.19 -26.32 4.87
N PHE A 36 15.47 -26.20 3.77
CA PHE A 36 14.74 -27.29 3.14
C PHE A 36 15.26 -27.67 1.73
N GLY A 37 16.26 -26.93 1.22
CA GLY A 37 16.79 -27.15 -0.12
C GLY A 37 15.80 -26.77 -1.25
N PRO A 38 15.98 -27.32 -2.48
CA PRO A 38 15.20 -26.93 -3.65
C PRO A 38 13.69 -27.15 -3.52
N LEU A 39 13.28 -28.19 -2.81
CA LEU A 39 11.86 -28.45 -2.54
C LEU A 39 11.23 -27.36 -1.67
N GLY A 40 12.00 -26.87 -0.68
CA GLY A 40 11.56 -25.78 0.17
C GLY A 40 11.31 -24.49 -0.61
N VAL A 41 12.20 -24.16 -1.56
CA VAL A 41 12.01 -23.00 -2.44
C VAL A 41 10.71 -23.13 -3.23
N THR A 42 10.46 -24.27 -3.87
CA THR A 42 9.26 -24.48 -4.68
C THR A 42 7.98 -24.30 -3.85
N VAL A 43 7.93 -24.88 -2.65
CA VAL A 43 6.76 -24.79 -1.77
C VAL A 43 6.57 -23.35 -1.27
N VAL A 44 7.64 -22.68 -0.80
CA VAL A 44 7.54 -21.32 -0.28
C VAL A 44 7.17 -20.32 -1.40
N THR A 45 7.77 -20.44 -2.58
CA THR A 45 7.39 -19.62 -3.73
C THR A 45 5.93 -19.81 -4.11
N GLY A 46 5.45 -21.05 -4.12
CA GLY A 46 4.03 -21.35 -4.37
C GLY A 46 3.09 -20.69 -3.34
N LEU A 47 3.47 -20.73 -2.05
CA LEU A 47 2.72 -20.08 -0.99
C LEU A 47 2.75 -18.55 -1.10
N ILE A 48 3.89 -17.97 -1.48
CA ILE A 48 4.02 -16.53 -1.74
C ILE A 48 3.08 -16.12 -2.88
N VAL A 49 3.10 -16.82 -4.02
CA VAL A 49 2.21 -16.54 -5.15
C VAL A 49 0.73 -16.63 -4.74
N LEU A 50 0.36 -17.64 -3.99
CA LEU A 50 -1.01 -17.79 -3.49
C LEU A 50 -1.42 -16.64 -2.55
N ALA A 51 -0.53 -16.23 -1.66
CA ALA A 51 -0.74 -15.08 -0.77
C ALA A 51 -0.86 -13.77 -1.56
N MET A 52 -0.05 -13.57 -2.61
CA MET A 52 -0.13 -12.40 -3.50
C MET A 52 -1.47 -12.34 -4.23
N ILE A 53 -1.97 -13.46 -4.75
CA ILE A 53 -3.29 -13.52 -5.40
C ILE A 53 -4.40 -13.14 -4.40
N GLY A 54 -4.34 -13.65 -3.17
CA GLY A 54 -5.29 -13.30 -2.11
C GLY A 54 -5.26 -11.83 -1.75
N SER A 55 -4.08 -11.25 -1.60
CA SER A 55 -3.88 -9.83 -1.31
C SER A 55 -4.39 -8.94 -2.44
N LEU A 56 -4.08 -9.29 -3.69
CA LEU A 56 -4.55 -8.59 -4.88
C LEU A 56 -6.08 -8.57 -4.93
N ASN A 57 -6.73 -9.71 -4.73
CA ASN A 57 -8.18 -9.80 -4.70
C ASN A 57 -8.80 -8.89 -3.62
N GLY A 58 -8.23 -8.90 -2.41
CA GLY A 58 -8.66 -8.01 -1.33
C GLY A 58 -8.53 -6.52 -1.68
N SER A 59 -7.41 -6.13 -2.30
CA SER A 59 -7.14 -4.76 -2.72
C SER A 59 -8.10 -4.30 -3.83
N VAL A 60 -8.36 -5.14 -4.82
CA VAL A 60 -9.30 -4.84 -5.93
C VAL A 60 -10.72 -4.66 -5.40
N LEU A 61 -11.16 -5.53 -4.51
CA LEU A 61 -12.49 -5.42 -3.88
C LEU A 61 -12.64 -4.18 -3.02
N THR A 62 -11.61 -3.82 -2.26
CA THR A 62 -11.63 -2.63 -1.41
C THR A 62 -11.62 -1.36 -2.24
N GLY A 63 -10.73 -1.27 -3.23
CA GLY A 63 -10.63 -0.11 -4.13
C GLY A 63 -11.92 0.15 -4.91
N SER A 64 -12.55 -0.89 -5.43
CA SER A 64 -13.83 -0.73 -6.15
C SER A 64 -14.97 -0.24 -5.26
N ARG A 65 -14.98 -0.61 -3.98
CA ARG A 65 -15.99 -0.12 -3.01
C ARG A 65 -15.78 1.35 -2.66
N ILE A 66 -14.52 1.80 -2.57
CA ILE A 66 -14.18 3.21 -2.36
C ILE A 66 -14.66 4.04 -3.56
N ALA A 67 -14.31 3.63 -4.78
CA ALA A 67 -14.73 4.31 -6.01
C ALA A 67 -16.27 4.35 -6.16
N PHE A 68 -16.95 3.27 -5.77
CA PHE A 68 -18.41 3.19 -5.72
C PHE A 68 -19.00 4.21 -4.73
N ALA A 69 -18.45 4.31 -3.51
CA ALA A 69 -18.91 5.25 -2.51
C ALA A 69 -18.74 6.70 -2.99
N MET A 70 -17.56 7.03 -3.55
CA MET A 70 -17.28 8.34 -4.14
C MET A 70 -18.21 8.67 -5.32
N GLY A 71 -18.55 7.69 -6.15
CA GLY A 71 -19.50 7.84 -7.25
C GLY A 71 -20.92 8.18 -6.78
N ARG A 72 -21.34 7.61 -5.64
CA ARG A 72 -22.63 7.92 -5.02
C ARG A 72 -22.69 9.31 -4.38
N GLU A 73 -21.58 9.79 -3.85
CA GLU A 73 -21.49 11.13 -3.25
C GLU A 73 -21.26 12.22 -4.29
N GLY A 74 -20.89 11.84 -5.51
CA GLY A 74 -20.69 12.79 -6.63
C GLY A 74 -19.23 13.26 -6.78
N ASP A 75 -18.31 12.69 -6.00
CA ASP A 75 -16.86 12.99 -6.08
C ASP A 75 -16.16 12.22 -7.20
N CYS A 76 -16.84 11.22 -7.79
CA CYS A 76 -16.42 10.44 -8.96
C CYS A 76 -17.53 10.42 -10.03
N PRO A 77 -17.23 10.00 -11.27
CA PRO A 77 -18.27 9.82 -12.28
C PRO A 77 -19.44 8.99 -11.75
N ARG A 78 -20.66 9.48 -11.90
CA ARG A 78 -21.88 8.85 -11.35
C ARG A 78 -22.04 7.39 -11.73
N ALA A 79 -21.55 7.02 -12.93
CA ALA A 79 -21.55 5.64 -13.39
C ALA A 79 -20.78 4.66 -12.46
N ALA A 80 -19.78 5.15 -11.70
CA ALA A 80 -19.07 4.35 -10.71
C ALA A 80 -19.95 4.01 -9.49
N GLY A 81 -20.99 4.81 -9.23
CA GLY A 81 -21.96 4.62 -8.15
C GLY A 81 -23.09 3.62 -8.47
N ASP A 82 -23.07 3.00 -9.66
CA ASP A 82 -24.09 2.05 -10.08
C ASP A 82 -23.66 0.60 -9.80
N LEU A 83 -24.60 -0.20 -9.32
CA LEU A 83 -24.40 -1.64 -9.12
C LEU A 83 -24.87 -2.41 -10.33
N HIS A 84 -24.13 -3.46 -10.69
CA HIS A 84 -24.54 -4.37 -11.74
C HIS A 84 -25.86 -5.07 -11.36
N PRO A 85 -26.91 -5.07 -12.24
CA PRO A 85 -28.25 -5.53 -11.86
C PRO A 85 -28.31 -6.98 -11.40
N ARG A 86 -27.46 -7.85 -11.99
CA ARG A 86 -27.47 -9.29 -11.71
C ARG A 86 -26.56 -9.68 -10.53
N PHE A 87 -25.39 -9.04 -10.40
CA PHE A 87 -24.35 -9.46 -9.47
C PHE A 87 -24.23 -8.55 -8.23
N SER A 88 -24.97 -7.43 -8.20
CA SER A 88 -24.90 -6.42 -7.13
C SER A 88 -23.46 -5.97 -6.80
N THR A 89 -22.60 -5.99 -7.82
CA THR A 89 -21.18 -5.56 -7.72
C THR A 89 -20.98 -4.22 -8.42
N PRO A 90 -20.05 -3.38 -7.97
CA PRO A 90 -19.72 -2.11 -8.62
C PRO A 90 -18.85 -2.35 -9.87
N ALA A 91 -19.45 -2.93 -10.92
CA ALA A 91 -18.74 -3.35 -12.12
C ALA A 91 -18.04 -2.19 -12.84
N VAL A 92 -18.67 -1.02 -12.91
CA VAL A 92 -18.08 0.17 -13.54
C VAL A 92 -16.87 0.66 -12.76
N ALA A 93 -16.95 0.68 -11.43
CA ALA A 93 -15.81 1.03 -10.58
C ALA A 93 -14.62 0.07 -10.76
N LEU A 94 -14.90 -1.23 -10.92
CA LEU A 94 -13.87 -2.25 -11.23
C LEU A 94 -13.20 -1.99 -12.58
N TRP A 95 -13.97 -1.67 -13.63
CA TRP A 95 -13.42 -1.34 -14.94
C TRP A 95 -12.61 -0.06 -14.95
N ILE A 96 -13.05 0.97 -14.22
CA ILE A 96 -12.30 2.23 -14.05
C ILE A 96 -10.96 1.93 -13.37
N GLN A 97 -10.96 1.18 -12.27
CA GLN A 97 -9.74 0.79 -11.55
C GLN A 97 -8.79 0.00 -12.46
N CYS A 98 -9.30 -0.97 -13.21
CA CYS A 98 -8.52 -1.74 -14.16
C CYS A 98 -7.91 -0.84 -15.25
N GLY A 99 -8.70 0.07 -15.81
CA GLY A 99 -8.25 1.02 -16.83
C GLY A 99 -7.14 1.95 -16.31
N ILE A 100 -7.27 2.47 -15.11
CA ILE A 100 -6.23 3.30 -14.47
C ILE A 100 -4.96 2.48 -14.25
N ALA A 101 -5.07 1.25 -13.73
CA ALA A 101 -3.91 0.40 -13.50
C ALA A 101 -3.15 0.07 -14.80
N LEU A 102 -3.89 -0.27 -15.87
CA LEU A 102 -3.30 -0.51 -17.18
C LEU A 102 -2.68 0.76 -17.77
N ALA A 103 -3.33 1.91 -17.64
CA ALA A 103 -2.79 3.18 -18.12
C ALA A 103 -1.48 3.53 -17.41
N LEU A 104 -1.40 3.37 -16.10
CA LEU A 104 -0.17 3.58 -15.32
C LEU A 104 0.94 2.62 -15.75
N LEU A 105 0.61 1.34 -15.95
CA LEU A 105 1.59 0.35 -16.41
C LEU A 105 2.13 0.69 -17.82
N PHE A 106 1.25 1.07 -18.75
CA PHE A 106 1.65 1.48 -20.09
C PHE A 106 2.49 2.77 -20.08
N PHE A 107 2.12 3.71 -19.24
CA PHE A 107 2.83 4.99 -19.11
C PHE A 107 4.24 4.77 -18.57
N ASP A 108 4.38 3.93 -17.55
CA ASP A 108 5.67 3.56 -16.96
C ASP A 108 6.58 2.85 -17.98
N LEU A 109 6.03 1.85 -18.65
CA LEU A 109 6.78 1.09 -19.67
C LEU A 109 7.23 1.97 -20.86
N ALA A 110 6.39 2.95 -21.25
CA ALA A 110 6.67 3.83 -22.39
C ALA A 110 7.69 4.92 -22.08
N LEU A 111 7.72 5.45 -20.85
CA LEU A 111 8.54 6.61 -20.50
C LEU A 111 9.84 6.24 -19.77
N PHE A 112 9.81 5.24 -18.93
CA PHE A 112 10.93 4.92 -18.05
C PHE A 112 11.60 3.59 -18.41
N GLY A 113 10.84 2.61 -18.90
CA GLY A 113 11.38 1.29 -19.27
C GLY A 113 11.91 0.46 -18.09
N ASP A 114 11.93 1.04 -16.88
CA ASP A 114 12.52 0.44 -15.68
C ASP A 114 11.58 -0.50 -14.92
N GLY A 115 10.33 -0.61 -15.37
CA GLY A 115 9.37 -1.60 -14.91
C GLY A 115 8.86 -1.39 -13.49
N LEU A 116 8.84 -2.47 -12.71
CA LEU A 116 8.12 -2.53 -11.43
C LEU A 116 8.65 -1.60 -10.33
N ASP A 117 9.95 -1.30 -10.31
CA ASP A 117 10.57 -0.52 -9.24
C ASP A 117 10.05 0.92 -9.22
N THR A 118 9.90 1.52 -10.39
CA THR A 118 9.35 2.86 -10.56
C THR A 118 7.87 2.93 -10.15
N LEU A 119 7.07 1.92 -10.54
CA LEU A 119 5.66 1.82 -10.14
C LEU A 119 5.50 1.65 -8.62
N ILE A 120 6.38 0.86 -7.98
CA ILE A 120 6.40 0.70 -6.52
C ILE A 120 6.71 2.03 -5.84
N ALA A 121 7.69 2.77 -6.34
CA ALA A 121 8.06 4.06 -5.80
C ALA A 121 6.92 5.09 -5.90
N TYR A 122 6.24 5.19 -7.06
CA TYR A 122 5.07 6.08 -7.22
C TYR A 122 3.94 5.71 -6.28
N THR A 123 3.59 4.43 -6.23
CA THR A 123 2.50 3.95 -5.39
C THR A 123 2.79 4.20 -3.92
N SER A 124 4.03 3.95 -3.49
CA SER A 124 4.46 4.21 -2.11
C SER A 124 4.41 5.69 -1.75
N SER A 125 4.86 6.57 -2.63
CA SER A 125 4.81 8.02 -2.44
C SER A 125 3.36 8.53 -2.38
N ALA A 126 2.50 8.08 -3.28
CA ALA A 126 1.08 8.42 -3.27
C ALA A 126 0.37 7.93 -2.00
N MET A 127 0.70 6.73 -1.51
CA MET A 127 0.18 6.20 -0.24
C MET A 127 0.63 7.04 0.96
N LEU A 128 1.90 7.48 0.99
CA LEU A 128 2.41 8.35 2.05
C LEU A 128 1.69 9.70 2.07
N ILE A 129 1.50 10.33 0.91
CA ILE A 129 0.80 11.60 0.79
C ILE A 129 -0.65 11.46 1.24
N THR A 130 -1.38 10.49 0.69
CA THR A 130 -2.79 10.25 1.01
C THR A 130 -2.97 9.88 2.48
N GLY A 131 -2.10 9.03 3.02
CA GLY A 131 -2.10 8.67 4.44
C GLY A 131 -1.87 9.88 5.35
N THR A 132 -0.93 10.76 4.99
CA THR A 132 -0.65 11.98 5.74
C THR A 132 -1.83 12.93 5.72
N LEU A 133 -2.46 13.15 4.56
CA LEU A 133 -3.66 13.97 4.44
C LEU A 133 -4.82 13.39 5.25
N THR A 134 -4.99 12.07 5.24
CA THR A 134 -6.01 11.38 6.03
C THR A 134 -5.80 11.57 7.54
N VAL A 135 -4.56 11.48 8.01
CA VAL A 135 -4.24 11.69 9.42
C VAL A 135 -4.40 13.17 9.81
N LEU A 136 -4.00 14.10 8.95
CA LEU A 136 -4.20 15.54 9.18
C LEU A 136 -5.68 15.91 9.19
N SER A 137 -6.52 15.24 8.40
CA SER A 137 -7.97 15.46 8.41
C SER A 137 -8.58 15.21 9.78
N VAL A 138 -8.07 14.27 10.57
CA VAL A 138 -8.50 14.02 11.95
C VAL A 138 -8.33 15.25 12.82
N VAL A 139 -7.20 15.98 12.66
CA VAL A 139 -6.92 17.20 13.43
C VAL A 139 -7.89 18.31 13.03
N ILE A 140 -8.14 18.48 11.73
CA ILE A 140 -9.07 19.47 11.19
C ILE A 140 -10.50 19.18 11.65
N LEU A 141 -10.96 17.93 11.51
CA LEU A 141 -12.30 17.49 11.91
C LEU A 141 -12.53 17.64 13.42
N ARG A 142 -11.52 17.43 14.25
CA ARG A 142 -11.63 17.64 15.70
C ARG A 142 -11.76 19.12 16.06
N ARG A 143 -11.13 20.01 15.31
CA ARG A 143 -11.27 21.46 15.49
C ARG A 143 -12.59 21.98 14.95
N ARG A 144 -13.06 21.47 13.81
CA ARG A 144 -14.27 21.93 13.14
C ARG A 144 -15.56 21.44 13.85
N TRP A 145 -15.53 20.22 14.39
CA TRP A 145 -16.68 19.62 15.10
C TRP A 145 -16.29 19.11 16.48
N PRO A 146 -16.08 19.99 17.46
CA PRO A 146 -15.62 19.62 18.81
C PRO A 146 -16.68 18.84 19.60
N ARG A 147 -17.98 19.07 19.30
CA ARG A 147 -19.12 18.46 20.02
C ARG A 147 -19.57 17.11 19.48
N LEU A 148 -18.93 16.60 18.42
CA LEU A 148 -19.32 15.30 17.86
C LEU A 148 -19.05 14.19 18.90
N HIS A 149 -20.06 13.36 19.16
CA HIS A 149 -19.88 12.21 20.05
C HIS A 149 -18.86 11.23 19.44
N ARG A 150 -17.80 10.94 20.19
CA ARG A 150 -16.74 10.01 19.79
C ARG A 150 -16.65 8.91 20.82
N PRO A 151 -17.00 7.65 20.46
CA PRO A 151 -16.93 6.51 21.38
C PRO A 151 -15.52 6.25 21.89
N TYR A 152 -14.51 6.54 21.05
CA TYR A 152 -13.12 6.37 21.40
C TYR A 152 -12.33 7.69 21.31
N LYS A 153 -11.54 7.98 22.33
CA LYS A 153 -10.62 9.11 22.37
C LYS A 153 -9.19 8.58 22.29
N THR A 154 -8.45 8.98 21.28
CA THR A 154 -7.05 8.61 21.09
C THR A 154 -6.21 9.05 22.28
N TRP A 155 -5.48 8.13 22.89
CA TRP A 155 -4.55 8.42 23.98
C TRP A 155 -3.46 9.35 23.48
N PHE A 156 -3.01 10.27 24.34
CA PHE A 156 -1.95 11.25 24.03
C PHE A 156 -2.20 12.13 22.80
N TYR A 157 -3.47 12.36 22.43
CA TYR A 157 -3.77 13.32 21.37
C TYR A 157 -3.23 14.73 21.75
N PRO A 158 -2.53 15.47 20.81
CA PRO A 158 -2.36 15.25 19.37
C PRO A 158 -1.07 14.51 18.94
N LEU A 159 -0.33 13.91 19.88
CA LEU A 159 1.00 13.35 19.63
C LEU A 159 1.03 12.31 18.47
N PRO A 160 0.16 11.26 18.43
CA PRO A 160 0.24 10.25 17.39
C PRO A 160 0.02 10.81 15.97
N PRO A 161 -0.99 11.66 15.70
CA PRO A 161 -1.15 12.27 14.39
C PRO A 161 0.03 13.15 13.96
N VAL A 162 0.61 13.90 14.91
CA VAL A 162 1.76 14.77 14.62
C VAL A 162 3.01 13.95 14.34
N LEU A 163 3.30 12.92 15.13
CA LEU A 163 4.43 12.02 14.88
C LEU A 163 4.33 11.36 13.51
N TYR A 164 3.15 10.86 13.16
CA TYR A 164 2.93 10.26 11.85
C TYR A 164 3.15 11.27 10.72
N ALA A 165 2.58 12.48 10.83
CA ALA A 165 2.74 13.51 9.81
C ALA A 165 4.21 13.96 9.65
N VAL A 166 4.93 14.12 10.77
CA VAL A 166 6.35 14.49 10.76
C VAL A 166 7.19 13.38 10.14
N SER A 167 6.99 12.13 10.55
CA SER A 167 7.74 10.99 9.99
C SER A 167 7.47 10.80 8.50
N SER A 168 6.23 10.93 8.05
CA SER A 168 5.86 10.83 6.64
C SER A 168 6.46 11.97 5.81
N LEU A 169 6.43 13.20 6.34
CA LEU A 169 7.05 14.35 5.68
C LEU A 169 8.57 14.19 5.57
N LEU A 170 9.21 13.67 6.62
CA LEU A 170 10.64 13.42 6.63
C LEU A 170 11.01 12.38 5.56
N VAL A 171 10.26 11.29 5.45
CA VAL A 171 10.47 10.28 4.40
C VAL A 171 10.29 10.89 3.01
N LEU A 172 9.25 11.70 2.79
CA LEU A 172 9.03 12.37 1.50
C LEU A 172 10.17 13.32 1.15
N VAL A 173 10.70 14.08 2.13
CA VAL A 173 11.84 14.98 1.91
C VAL A 173 13.11 14.18 1.56
N ILE A 174 13.37 13.07 2.23
CA ILE A 174 14.51 12.21 1.93
C ILE A 174 14.41 11.64 0.51
N LEU A 175 13.24 11.14 0.11
CA LEU A 175 12.98 10.63 -1.24
C LEU A 175 13.18 11.73 -2.29
N ALA A 176 12.69 12.95 -2.04
CA ALA A 176 12.88 14.09 -2.92
C ALA A 176 14.36 14.50 -3.06
N GLN A 177 15.13 14.40 -1.98
CA GLN A 177 16.59 14.73 -2.00
C GLN A 177 17.42 13.68 -2.72
N GLN A 178 16.98 12.43 -2.73
CA GLN A 178 17.66 11.36 -3.48
C GLN A 178 17.48 11.50 -4.99
N GLY A 179 16.74 12.50 -5.44
CA GLY A 179 16.52 12.81 -6.86
C GLY A 179 15.56 11.83 -7.53
N ASP A 180 14.77 11.13 -6.73
CA ASP A 180 13.83 10.13 -7.23
C ASP A 180 12.65 10.85 -7.92
N PRO A 181 12.53 10.76 -9.26
CA PRO A 181 11.46 11.47 -9.98
C PRO A 181 10.06 11.03 -9.55
N SER A 182 9.95 9.91 -8.86
CA SER A 182 8.71 9.35 -8.36
C SER A 182 7.92 10.28 -7.43
N VAL A 183 8.62 11.12 -6.66
CA VAL A 183 7.98 12.07 -5.74
C VAL A 183 7.25 13.18 -6.49
N TRP A 184 7.81 13.66 -7.61
CA TRP A 184 7.26 14.77 -8.39
C TRP A 184 6.04 14.36 -9.22
N ILE A 185 5.92 13.08 -9.55
CA ILE A 185 4.81 12.55 -10.35
C ILE A 185 3.62 12.16 -9.44
N ALA A 186 3.88 11.90 -8.14
CA ALA A 186 2.85 11.55 -7.16
C ALA A 186 2.14 12.79 -6.56
N VAL A 187 2.64 14.00 -6.80
CA VAL A 187 2.07 15.29 -6.40
C VAL A 187 1.26 15.92 -7.53
#